data_5e26110c4e9a514a5c2c4f8616cdbe98
#
_entry.id   5e26110c4e9a514a5c2c4f8616cdbe98
#
_cell.length_a   1.000
_cell.length_b   1.000
_cell.length_c   1.000
_cell.angle_alpha   90.00
_cell.angle_beta   90.00
_cell.angle_gamma   90.00
#
_symmetry.space_group_name_H-M   'P 1'
#
loop_
_entity.id
_entity.type
_entity.pdbx_description
1 polymer ?
#
loop_
_entity_poly.entity_id
_entity_poly.type
_entity_poly.pdbx_seq_one_letter_code
_entity_poly.pdbx_strand_id
1 'polypeptide(L)'
;VTYDPAAGTGTVVFNLSLVKNEDFEYAVSILKDAYKTGLSASGMVKFYHSGEKVSGYVVPEGCTAISTVCSITLDGLLIRRGVPIKPIGGGVVEIRSAGPGPVTHIILYEYTTIDPLQVLISQQITSVNNVMRKGSGNILANIREFHMEAEPLVGTVLDELADSSFTGILEVGIPNVPLLGVPGSPQYVSIAAVGGTNPMAAMREDGYWVKTQAMKGLMDIRDMAEIRDY
;
A
#
# COMPACT_ATOMS: atom_id res chain seq x y z
N VAL A 1 11.33 -8.66 6.65
CA VAL A 1 10.12 -9.34 6.15
C VAL A 1 10.42 -10.83 6.05
N THR A 2 9.58 -11.66 6.67
CA THR A 2 9.69 -13.14 6.60
C THR A 2 8.40 -13.78 6.11
N TYR A 3 7.46 -12.98 5.63
CA TYR A 3 6.17 -13.44 5.13
C TYR A 3 6.34 -14.54 4.06
N ASP A 4 5.58 -15.60 4.22
CA ASP A 4 5.44 -16.70 3.26
C ASP A 4 3.98 -16.71 2.78
N PRO A 5 3.71 -16.30 1.53
CA PRO A 5 2.36 -16.21 1.00
C PRO A 5 1.63 -17.54 0.97
N ALA A 6 2.34 -18.64 0.64
CA ALA A 6 1.75 -19.97 0.53
C ALA A 6 1.36 -20.55 1.90
N ALA A 7 2.17 -20.28 2.92
CA ALA A 7 1.92 -20.74 4.29
C ALA A 7 1.02 -19.78 5.10
N GLY A 8 0.84 -18.54 4.65
CA GLY A 8 0.12 -17.51 5.39
C GLY A 8 0.78 -17.14 6.73
N THR A 9 2.13 -17.22 6.81
CA THR A 9 2.90 -17.03 8.05
C THR A 9 4.05 -16.05 7.86
N GLY A 10 4.62 -15.58 8.97
CA GLY A 10 5.78 -14.70 8.98
C GLY A 10 5.43 -13.22 9.09
N THR A 11 6.44 -12.36 9.00
CA THR A 11 6.31 -10.93 9.29
C THR A 11 6.14 -10.08 8.04
N VAL A 12 5.20 -9.14 8.11
CA VAL A 12 4.94 -8.08 7.12
C VAL A 12 5.35 -6.72 7.67
N VAL A 13 5.62 -5.77 6.80
CA VAL A 13 5.71 -4.35 7.19
C VAL A 13 4.29 -3.81 7.33
N PHE A 14 4.03 -3.07 8.41
CA PHE A 14 2.71 -2.47 8.62
C PHE A 14 2.76 -0.94 8.73
N ASN A 15 1.69 -0.30 8.29
CA ASN A 15 1.37 1.09 8.55
C ASN A 15 0.49 1.18 9.79
N LEU A 16 0.63 2.25 10.58
CA LEU A 16 -0.23 2.52 11.73
C LEU A 16 -1.00 3.81 11.49
N SER A 17 -2.32 3.73 11.50
CA SER A 17 -3.20 4.88 11.36
C SER A 17 -4.05 5.07 12.60
N LEU A 18 -4.24 6.31 13.03
CA LEU A 18 -5.15 6.67 14.11
C LEU A 18 -6.40 7.29 13.52
N VAL A 19 -7.55 6.87 14.03
CA VAL A 19 -8.86 7.46 13.78
C VAL A 19 -9.53 7.76 15.11
N LYS A 20 -10.51 8.66 15.15
CA LYS A 20 -11.31 8.84 16.35
C LYS A 20 -12.21 7.63 16.59
N ASN A 21 -12.51 7.32 17.84
CA ASN A 21 -13.39 6.19 18.18
C ASN A 21 -14.77 6.32 17.52
N GLU A 22 -15.30 7.54 17.42
CA GLU A 22 -16.59 7.82 16.78
C GLU A 22 -16.61 7.53 15.27
N ASP A 23 -15.44 7.53 14.62
CA ASP A 23 -15.28 7.31 13.18
C ASP A 23 -14.89 5.84 12.85
N PHE A 24 -14.81 4.96 13.84
CA PHE A 24 -14.30 3.60 13.69
C PHE A 24 -15.12 2.76 12.70
N GLU A 25 -16.43 2.76 12.82
CA GLU A 25 -17.30 1.99 11.91
C GLU A 25 -17.16 2.46 10.46
N TYR A 26 -17.02 3.77 10.26
CA TYR A 26 -16.74 4.32 8.95
C TYR A 26 -15.38 3.88 8.42
N ALA A 27 -14.34 3.88 9.25
CA ALA A 27 -13.01 3.39 8.87
C ALA A 27 -13.05 1.91 8.43
N VAL A 28 -13.79 1.06 9.16
CA VAL A 28 -13.99 -0.35 8.80
C VAL A 28 -14.68 -0.47 7.44
N SER A 29 -15.72 0.32 7.17
CA SER A 29 -16.41 0.30 5.87
C SER A 29 -15.47 0.69 4.72
N ILE A 30 -14.67 1.73 4.88
CA ILE A 30 -13.69 2.18 3.87
C ILE A 30 -12.61 1.11 3.64
N LEU A 31 -12.12 0.45 4.69
CA LEU A 31 -11.14 -0.62 4.57
C LEU A 31 -11.71 -1.81 3.78
N LYS A 32 -12.96 -2.20 4.02
CA LYS A 32 -13.67 -3.24 3.26
C LYS A 32 -13.81 -2.88 1.79
N ASP A 33 -14.25 -1.66 1.49
CA ASP A 33 -14.43 -1.19 0.12
C ASP A 33 -13.10 -1.08 -0.62
N ALA A 34 -12.06 -0.57 0.02
CA ALA A 34 -10.73 -0.49 -0.55
C ALA A 34 -10.13 -1.88 -0.84
N TYR A 35 -10.33 -2.85 0.06
CA TYR A 35 -9.89 -4.23 -0.19
C TYR A 35 -10.67 -4.86 -1.34
N LYS A 36 -12.00 -4.75 -1.34
CA LYS A 36 -12.87 -5.29 -2.39
C LYS A 36 -12.54 -4.73 -3.78
N THR A 37 -12.09 -3.49 -3.85
CA THR A 37 -11.74 -2.80 -5.11
C THR A 37 -10.26 -2.89 -5.47
N GLY A 38 -9.44 -3.62 -4.70
CA GLY A 38 -8.00 -3.78 -4.94
C GLY A 38 -7.16 -2.53 -4.65
N LEU A 39 -7.69 -1.60 -3.84
CA LEU A 39 -7.02 -0.33 -3.50
C LEU A 39 -6.28 -0.37 -2.15
N SER A 40 -6.14 -1.53 -1.56
CA SER A 40 -5.27 -1.79 -0.41
C SER A 40 -4.18 -2.79 -0.77
N ALA A 41 -3.08 -2.81 -0.01
CA ALA A 41 -2.01 -3.79 -0.22
C ALA A 41 -2.40 -5.21 0.24
N SER A 42 -3.33 -5.31 1.19
CA SER A 42 -3.85 -6.58 1.73
C SER A 42 -5.18 -6.33 2.44
N GLY A 43 -5.95 -7.40 2.63
CA GLY A 43 -7.13 -7.40 3.49
C GLY A 43 -6.83 -7.58 4.98
N MET A 44 -5.56 -7.83 5.34
CA MET A 44 -5.16 -8.09 6.73
C MET A 44 -5.04 -6.79 7.52
N VAL A 45 -5.74 -6.73 8.65
CA VAL A 45 -5.79 -5.56 9.55
C VAL A 45 -5.68 -5.99 11.01
N LYS A 46 -5.28 -5.07 11.87
CA LYS A 46 -5.37 -5.23 13.33
C LYS A 46 -5.78 -3.91 13.95
N PHE A 47 -6.74 -3.96 14.87
CA PHE A 47 -7.22 -2.80 15.60
C PHE A 47 -6.68 -2.80 17.02
N TYR A 48 -6.44 -1.60 17.56
CA TYR A 48 -5.96 -1.37 18.93
C TYR A 48 -6.79 -0.27 19.54
N HIS A 49 -7.27 -0.51 20.76
CA HIS A 49 -8.04 0.46 21.51
C HIS A 49 -7.16 1.43 22.30
N SER A 50 -7.77 2.52 22.79
CA SER A 50 -7.10 3.49 23.66
C SER A 50 -6.35 2.82 24.80
N GLY A 51 -5.09 3.22 25.02
CA GLY A 51 -4.22 2.65 26.04
C GLY A 51 -3.42 1.41 25.62
N GLU A 52 -3.80 0.71 24.55
CA GLU A 52 -3.04 -0.42 24.05
C GLU A 52 -1.72 0.02 23.40
N LYS A 53 -0.76 -0.90 23.35
CA LYS A 53 0.59 -0.63 22.80
C LYS A 53 0.80 -1.36 21.50
N VAL A 54 1.37 -0.64 20.52
CA VAL A 54 1.81 -1.20 19.24
C VAL A 54 3.19 -0.65 18.88
N SER A 55 4.20 -1.52 18.75
CA SER A 55 5.59 -1.14 18.44
C SER A 55 6.10 0.04 19.28
N GLY A 56 5.87 0.00 20.60
CA GLY A 56 6.28 1.04 21.55
C GLY A 56 5.41 2.32 21.55
N TYR A 57 4.42 2.41 20.68
CA TYR A 57 3.47 3.51 20.63
C TYR A 57 2.23 3.16 21.47
N VAL A 58 1.80 4.09 22.34
CA VAL A 58 0.56 3.95 23.12
C VAL A 58 -0.56 4.66 22.36
N VAL A 59 -1.68 3.96 22.12
CA VAL A 59 -2.85 4.54 21.46
C VAL A 59 -3.47 5.62 22.36
N PRO A 60 -3.62 6.86 21.86
CA PRO A 60 -4.18 7.95 22.64
C PRO A 60 -5.63 7.68 23.06
N GLU A 61 -6.06 8.31 24.15
CA GLU A 61 -7.46 8.32 24.56
C GLU A 61 -8.34 8.93 23.47
N GLY A 62 -9.53 8.36 23.27
CA GLY A 62 -10.47 8.79 22.24
C GLY A 62 -10.12 8.34 20.80
N CYS A 63 -9.04 7.55 20.64
CA CYS A 63 -8.61 7.04 19.35
C CYS A 63 -8.60 5.51 19.31
N THR A 64 -8.80 5.00 18.11
CA THR A 64 -8.49 3.62 17.70
C THR A 64 -7.31 3.66 16.74
N ALA A 65 -6.33 2.75 16.93
CA ALA A 65 -5.25 2.59 15.98
C ALA A 65 -5.53 1.39 15.07
N ILE A 66 -5.21 1.57 13.80
CA ILE A 66 -5.45 0.58 12.72
C ILE A 66 -4.10 0.24 12.11
N SER A 67 -3.69 -1.01 12.21
CA SER A 67 -2.54 -1.53 11.45
C SER A 67 -3.02 -2.13 10.15
N THR A 68 -2.41 -1.72 9.03
CA THR A 68 -2.64 -2.26 7.69
C THR A 68 -1.31 -2.71 7.09
N VAL A 69 -1.33 -3.69 6.19
CA VAL A 69 -0.10 -4.12 5.50
C VAL A 69 0.41 -3.01 4.59
N CYS A 70 1.70 -2.74 4.67
CA CYS A 70 2.39 -1.78 3.80
C CYS A 70 2.83 -2.47 2.50
N SER A 71 2.67 -1.79 1.37
CA SER A 71 3.10 -2.30 0.05
C SER A 71 4.61 -2.60 -0.05
N ILE A 72 5.44 -2.00 0.82
CA ILE A 72 6.88 -2.31 0.89
C ILE A 72 7.16 -3.75 1.39
N THR A 73 6.14 -4.46 1.89
CA THR A 73 6.25 -5.90 2.14
C THR A 73 6.65 -6.66 0.89
N LEU A 74 6.19 -6.24 -0.30
CA LEU A 74 6.61 -6.77 -1.59
C LEU A 74 8.14 -6.66 -1.78
N ASP A 75 8.71 -5.49 -1.47
CA ASP A 75 10.16 -5.26 -1.59
C ASP A 75 10.93 -6.23 -0.68
N GLY A 76 10.47 -6.39 0.55
CA GLY A 76 11.07 -7.32 1.51
C GLY A 76 10.99 -8.78 1.06
N LEU A 77 9.90 -9.19 0.42
CA LEU A 77 9.76 -10.53 -0.17
C LEU A 77 10.73 -10.75 -1.32
N LEU A 78 10.82 -9.81 -2.25
CA LEU A 78 11.71 -9.88 -3.40
C LEU A 78 13.19 -9.90 -2.96
N ILE A 79 13.58 -9.02 -2.03
CA ILE A 79 14.94 -8.99 -1.47
C ILE A 79 15.29 -10.33 -0.80
N ARG A 80 14.36 -10.92 -0.04
CA ARG A 80 14.56 -12.23 0.60
C ARG A 80 14.78 -13.36 -0.42
N ARG A 81 14.16 -13.26 -1.60
CA ARG A 81 14.34 -14.20 -2.72
C ARG A 81 15.59 -13.88 -3.56
N GLY A 82 16.42 -12.89 -3.15
CA GLY A 82 17.66 -12.53 -3.83
C GLY A 82 17.47 -11.52 -4.97
N VAL A 83 16.31 -10.87 -5.07
CA VAL A 83 16.04 -9.82 -6.07
C VAL A 83 16.28 -8.45 -5.45
N PRO A 84 17.36 -7.73 -5.82
CA PRO A 84 17.56 -6.35 -5.40
C PRO A 84 16.44 -5.46 -5.96
N ILE A 85 15.82 -4.67 -5.10
CA ILE A 85 14.78 -3.72 -5.46
C ILE A 85 15.30 -2.29 -5.32
N LYS A 86 15.00 -1.46 -6.31
CA LYS A 86 15.26 -0.03 -6.32
C LYS A 86 13.92 0.71 -6.18
N PRO A 87 13.57 1.26 -5.01
CA PRO A 87 12.43 2.13 -4.86
C PRO A 87 12.63 3.41 -5.67
N ILE A 88 11.66 3.78 -6.50
CA ILE A 88 11.73 4.98 -7.36
C ILE A 88 11.02 6.15 -6.69
N GLY A 89 9.74 6.00 -6.36
CA GLY A 89 8.97 7.07 -5.77
C GLY A 89 7.57 6.68 -5.36
N GLY A 90 6.93 7.56 -4.59
CA GLY A 90 5.50 7.55 -4.32
C GLY A 90 4.80 8.55 -5.23
N GLY A 91 3.67 8.16 -5.79
CA GLY A 91 2.96 8.97 -6.78
C GLY A 91 1.45 8.84 -6.72
N VAL A 92 0.80 9.62 -7.57
CA VAL A 92 -0.64 9.55 -7.85
C VAL A 92 -0.82 8.97 -9.24
N VAL A 93 -1.56 7.87 -9.34
CA VAL A 93 -1.91 7.20 -10.59
C VAL A 93 -3.38 7.51 -10.89
N GLU A 94 -3.65 7.93 -12.13
CA GLU A 94 -5.01 8.03 -12.64
C GLU A 94 -5.55 6.63 -12.93
N ILE A 95 -6.70 6.28 -12.38
CA ILE A 95 -7.43 5.05 -12.71
C ILE A 95 -8.56 5.41 -13.68
N ARG A 96 -8.64 4.66 -14.76
CA ARG A 96 -9.67 4.78 -15.81
C ARG A 96 -10.45 3.49 -15.92
N SER A 97 -11.59 3.53 -16.60
CA SER A 97 -12.40 2.33 -16.84
C SER A 97 -11.65 1.21 -17.61
N ALA A 98 -10.60 1.57 -18.35
CA ALA A 98 -9.74 0.63 -19.08
C ALA A 98 -8.55 0.11 -18.26
N GLY A 99 -8.38 0.56 -17.01
CA GLY A 99 -7.26 0.20 -16.14
C GLY A 99 -6.40 1.39 -15.70
N PRO A 100 -5.18 1.15 -15.18
CA PRO A 100 -4.28 2.19 -14.76
C PRO A 100 -3.89 3.12 -15.93
N GLY A 101 -3.98 4.42 -15.70
CA GLY A 101 -3.52 5.49 -16.58
C GLY A 101 -2.16 6.03 -16.13
N PRO A 102 -1.77 7.25 -16.57
CA PRO A 102 -0.47 7.80 -16.25
C PRO A 102 -0.33 8.17 -14.77
N VAL A 103 0.91 8.16 -14.30
CA VAL A 103 1.31 8.82 -13.06
C VAL A 103 1.22 10.32 -13.28
N THR A 104 0.35 10.99 -12.55
CA THR A 104 0.12 12.45 -12.68
C THR A 104 1.04 13.28 -11.80
N HIS A 105 1.44 12.72 -10.65
CA HIS A 105 2.35 13.34 -9.68
C HIS A 105 3.27 12.26 -9.12
N ILE A 106 4.56 12.56 -8.96
CA ILE A 106 5.53 11.66 -8.35
C ILE A 106 6.52 12.43 -7.51
N ILE A 107 6.85 11.90 -6.33
CA ILE A 107 7.94 12.36 -5.48
C ILE A 107 8.95 11.24 -5.40
N LEU A 108 10.17 11.50 -5.87
CA LEU A 108 11.24 10.51 -5.90
C LEU A 108 11.82 10.29 -4.50
N TYR A 109 12.01 9.05 -4.09
CA TYR A 109 12.57 8.71 -2.78
C TYR A 109 14.01 9.22 -2.61
N GLU A 110 14.79 9.26 -3.69
CA GLU A 110 16.18 9.71 -3.69
C GLU A 110 16.34 11.15 -3.20
N TYR A 111 15.33 11.99 -3.39
CA TYR A 111 15.39 13.43 -3.12
C TYR A 111 14.49 13.89 -1.96
N THR A 112 13.94 12.95 -1.18
CA THR A 112 13.07 13.30 -0.06
C THR A 112 13.41 12.52 1.20
N THR A 113 13.26 13.18 2.35
CA THR A 113 13.33 12.58 3.69
C THR A 113 11.95 12.46 4.33
N ILE A 114 10.90 12.86 3.62
CA ILE A 114 9.49 12.80 4.08
C ILE A 114 8.80 11.70 3.27
N ASP A 115 7.85 10.99 3.88
CA ASP A 115 7.04 10.01 3.17
C ASP A 115 6.25 10.67 2.03
N PRO A 116 6.54 10.36 0.76
CA PRO A 116 5.87 10.93 -0.40
C PRO A 116 4.36 10.81 -0.36
N LEU A 117 3.83 9.67 0.07
CA LEU A 117 2.38 9.44 0.08
C LEU A 117 1.68 10.35 1.08
N GLN A 118 2.29 10.64 2.24
CA GLN A 118 1.74 11.58 3.21
C GLN A 118 1.70 13.01 2.64
N VAL A 119 2.72 13.41 1.90
CA VAL A 119 2.74 14.71 1.22
C VAL A 119 1.60 14.78 0.20
N LEU A 120 1.45 13.77 -0.66
CA LEU A 120 0.42 13.73 -1.70
C LEU A 120 -1.00 13.71 -1.10
N ILE A 121 -1.22 12.99 0.01
CA ILE A 121 -2.49 13.04 0.76
C ILE A 121 -2.78 14.46 1.24
N SER A 122 -1.79 15.15 1.78
CA SER A 122 -1.96 16.52 2.31
C SER A 122 -2.33 17.54 1.24
N GLN A 123 -1.97 17.28 -0.02
CA GLN A 123 -2.31 18.13 -1.17
C GLN A 123 -3.74 17.92 -1.69
N GLN A 124 -4.50 16.95 -1.17
CA GLN A 124 -5.88 16.65 -1.55
C GLN A 124 -6.06 16.39 -3.07
N ILE A 125 -5.06 15.73 -3.69
CA ILE A 125 -5.05 15.43 -5.14
C ILE A 125 -5.51 14.01 -5.45
N THR A 126 -5.91 13.25 -4.44
CA THR A 126 -6.49 11.91 -4.59
C THR A 126 -8.01 11.97 -4.73
N SER A 127 -8.59 10.92 -5.26
CA SER A 127 -10.03 10.70 -5.35
C SER A 127 -10.34 9.19 -5.24
N VAL A 128 -9.77 8.57 -4.19
CA VAL A 128 -9.89 7.13 -3.91
C VAL A 128 -11.35 6.72 -3.79
N ASN A 129 -12.18 7.54 -3.13
CA ASN A 129 -13.62 7.32 -3.03
C ASN A 129 -14.31 7.23 -4.40
N ASN A 130 -13.89 8.05 -5.37
CA ASN A 130 -14.43 7.97 -6.72
C ASN A 130 -14.02 6.66 -7.41
N VAL A 131 -12.78 6.20 -7.22
CA VAL A 131 -12.33 4.92 -7.78
C VAL A 131 -13.14 3.77 -7.18
N MET A 132 -13.34 3.72 -5.86
CA MET A 132 -14.16 2.69 -5.19
C MET A 132 -15.60 2.67 -5.69
N ARG A 133 -16.20 3.86 -5.91
CA ARG A 133 -17.63 3.98 -6.28
C ARG A 133 -17.90 3.93 -7.78
N LYS A 134 -16.98 4.44 -8.62
CA LYS A 134 -17.20 4.69 -10.06
C LYS A 134 -16.16 4.03 -10.96
N GLY A 135 -15.10 3.42 -10.38
CA GLY A 135 -14.01 2.81 -11.13
C GLY A 135 -13.06 3.80 -11.82
N SER A 136 -13.11 5.08 -11.49
CA SER A 136 -12.22 6.10 -12.08
C SER A 136 -11.88 7.20 -11.08
N GLY A 137 -10.64 7.72 -11.15
CA GLY A 137 -10.13 8.74 -10.26
C GLY A 137 -8.63 8.59 -10.01
N ASN A 138 -8.13 9.19 -8.96
CA ASN A 138 -6.72 9.27 -8.61
C ASN A 138 -6.43 8.50 -7.32
N ILE A 139 -5.46 7.58 -7.36
CA ILE A 139 -5.04 6.79 -6.20
C ILE A 139 -3.55 6.99 -5.91
N LEU A 140 -3.15 6.68 -4.70
CA LEU A 140 -1.73 6.61 -4.32
C LEU A 140 -1.14 5.29 -4.80
N ALA A 141 0.08 5.36 -5.34
CA ALA A 141 0.87 4.20 -5.76
C ALA A 141 2.35 4.41 -5.48
N ASN A 142 3.08 3.31 -5.44
CA ASN A 142 4.54 3.29 -5.33
C ASN A 142 5.12 2.64 -6.59
N ILE A 143 6.18 3.24 -7.12
CA ILE A 143 6.94 2.71 -8.25
C ILE A 143 8.28 2.17 -7.73
N ARG A 144 8.64 0.99 -8.18
CA ARG A 144 9.91 0.32 -7.89
C ARG A 144 10.45 -0.38 -9.12
N GLU A 145 11.73 -0.66 -9.13
CA GLU A 145 12.43 -1.34 -10.23
C GLU A 145 13.24 -2.52 -9.74
N PHE A 146 13.35 -3.53 -10.58
CA PHE A 146 14.28 -4.64 -10.43
C PHE A 146 15.00 -4.89 -11.76
N HIS A 147 16.19 -5.51 -11.72
CA HIS A 147 16.95 -5.81 -12.93
C HIS A 147 16.23 -6.89 -13.75
N MET A 148 16.15 -6.74 -15.08
CA MET A 148 15.37 -7.60 -15.98
C MET A 148 15.73 -9.09 -15.89
N GLU A 149 16.99 -9.44 -15.56
CA GLU A 149 17.40 -10.83 -15.37
C GLU A 149 16.67 -11.54 -14.22
N ALA A 150 16.07 -10.79 -13.29
CA ALA A 150 15.29 -11.34 -12.20
C ALA A 150 13.80 -11.55 -12.55
N GLU A 151 13.38 -11.20 -13.77
CA GLU A 151 11.97 -11.25 -14.20
C GLU A 151 11.29 -12.61 -13.94
N PRO A 152 11.91 -13.78 -14.24
CA PRO A 152 11.28 -15.08 -13.96
C PRO A 152 11.04 -15.32 -12.47
N LEU A 153 11.97 -14.88 -11.61
CA LEU A 153 11.85 -15.03 -10.16
C LEU A 153 10.82 -14.07 -9.59
N VAL A 154 10.77 -12.85 -10.10
CA VAL A 154 9.73 -11.86 -9.73
C VAL A 154 8.34 -12.38 -10.12
N GLY A 155 8.17 -12.92 -11.33
CA GLY A 155 6.93 -13.55 -11.78
C GLY A 155 6.45 -14.60 -10.79
N THR A 156 7.32 -15.53 -10.38
CA THR A 156 6.98 -16.56 -9.38
C THR A 156 6.49 -15.94 -8.06
N VAL A 157 7.16 -14.89 -7.57
CA VAL A 157 6.74 -14.21 -6.32
C VAL A 157 5.40 -13.52 -6.48
N LEU A 158 5.13 -12.90 -7.63
CA LEU A 158 3.85 -12.24 -7.90
C LEU A 158 2.70 -13.26 -8.01
N ASP A 159 2.95 -14.43 -8.61
CA ASP A 159 1.97 -15.53 -8.67
C ASP A 159 1.65 -16.06 -7.26
N GLU A 160 2.67 -16.29 -6.41
CA GLU A 160 2.47 -16.68 -5.01
C GLU A 160 1.65 -15.64 -4.23
N LEU A 161 1.85 -14.35 -4.52
CA LEU A 161 1.11 -13.26 -3.88
C LEU A 161 -0.34 -13.19 -4.37
N ALA A 162 -0.60 -13.47 -5.65
CA ALA A 162 -1.94 -13.47 -6.24
C ALA A 162 -2.87 -14.49 -5.56
N ASP A 163 -2.31 -15.60 -5.08
CA ASP A 163 -3.03 -16.65 -4.35
C ASP A 163 -3.21 -16.34 -2.85
N SER A 164 -2.64 -15.24 -2.38
CA SER A 164 -2.69 -14.81 -0.97
C SER A 164 -3.66 -13.64 -0.74
N SER A 165 -3.75 -13.17 0.50
CA SER A 165 -4.49 -11.93 0.84
C SER A 165 -3.78 -10.64 0.40
N PHE A 166 -2.58 -10.75 -0.21
CA PHE A 166 -1.84 -9.60 -0.72
C PHE A 166 -2.37 -9.19 -2.09
N THR A 167 -2.77 -7.94 -2.22
CA THR A 167 -3.38 -7.38 -3.45
C THR A 167 -2.62 -6.14 -3.88
N GLY A 168 -3.12 -5.45 -4.90
CA GLY A 168 -2.66 -4.10 -5.21
C GLY A 168 -1.43 -4.00 -6.09
N ILE A 169 -1.07 -5.04 -6.85
CA ILE A 169 -0.17 -4.87 -7.99
C ILE A 169 -1.00 -4.23 -9.11
N LEU A 170 -0.63 -3.00 -9.50
CA LEU A 170 -1.34 -2.27 -10.55
C LEU A 170 -0.87 -2.68 -11.93
N GLU A 171 0.45 -2.71 -12.13
CA GLU A 171 1.05 -3.02 -13.41
C GLU A 171 2.51 -3.43 -13.24
N VAL A 172 2.96 -4.36 -14.07
CA VAL A 172 4.36 -4.74 -14.24
C VAL A 172 4.78 -4.33 -15.64
N GLY A 173 5.81 -3.53 -15.74
CA GLY A 173 6.33 -3.01 -17.01
C GLY A 173 7.13 -4.03 -17.80
N ILE A 174 7.71 -3.55 -18.87
CA ILE A 174 8.70 -4.29 -19.67
C ILE A 174 10.00 -3.51 -19.72
N PRO A 175 11.16 -4.17 -19.90
CA PRO A 175 12.46 -3.51 -19.87
C PRO A 175 12.55 -2.35 -20.88
N ASN A 176 13.15 -1.25 -20.45
CA ASN A 176 13.39 -0.07 -21.29
C ASN A 176 12.12 0.67 -21.78
N VAL A 177 10.96 0.35 -21.22
CA VAL A 177 9.70 1.04 -21.54
C VAL A 177 9.20 1.79 -20.30
N PRO A 178 8.77 3.06 -20.45
CA PRO A 178 8.17 3.79 -19.34
C PRO A 178 6.93 3.07 -18.79
N LEU A 179 6.85 2.93 -17.47
CA LEU A 179 5.65 2.39 -16.82
C LEU A 179 4.72 3.53 -16.41
N LEU A 180 3.50 3.54 -16.90
CA LEU A 180 2.50 4.58 -16.62
C LEU A 180 3.04 6.02 -16.83
N GLY A 181 3.92 6.19 -17.83
CA GLY A 181 4.57 7.46 -18.14
C GLY A 181 5.81 7.80 -17.29
N VAL A 182 6.19 6.97 -16.33
CA VAL A 182 7.42 7.13 -15.55
C VAL A 182 8.57 6.43 -16.29
N PRO A 183 9.65 7.15 -16.66
CA PRO A 183 10.81 6.56 -17.30
C PRO A 183 11.46 5.50 -16.41
N GLY A 184 11.79 4.35 -16.98
CA GLY A 184 12.54 3.27 -16.31
C GLY A 184 14.05 3.42 -16.47
N SER A 185 14.80 2.81 -15.55
CA SER A 185 16.25 2.67 -15.70
C SER A 185 16.59 1.67 -16.81
N PRO A 186 17.70 1.85 -17.58
CA PRO A 186 18.13 0.87 -18.57
C PRO A 186 18.31 -0.53 -17.96
N GLN A 187 17.81 -1.57 -18.63
CA GLN A 187 17.85 -2.97 -18.19
C GLN A 187 17.02 -3.27 -16.92
N TYR A 188 16.15 -2.36 -16.50
CA TYR A 188 15.25 -2.58 -15.37
C TYR A 188 13.80 -2.70 -15.83
N VAL A 189 13.04 -3.45 -15.04
CA VAL A 189 11.58 -3.58 -15.13
C VAL A 189 10.97 -2.83 -13.96
N SER A 190 9.98 -1.99 -14.22
CA SER A 190 9.28 -1.26 -13.17
C SER A 190 8.02 -2.02 -12.72
N ILE A 191 7.68 -1.92 -11.44
CA ILE A 191 6.40 -2.38 -10.86
C ILE A 191 5.70 -1.18 -10.24
N ALA A 192 4.43 -1.00 -10.58
CA ALA A 192 3.52 -0.10 -9.89
C ALA A 192 2.63 -0.90 -8.93
N ALA A 193 2.60 -0.50 -7.66
CA ALA A 193 1.74 -1.10 -6.66
C ALA A 193 0.94 -0.01 -5.91
N VAL A 194 -0.28 -0.34 -5.50
CA VAL A 194 -1.12 0.59 -4.72
C VAL A 194 -0.44 1.02 -3.44
N GLY A 195 -0.61 2.27 -3.06
CA GLY A 195 -0.22 2.75 -1.75
C GLY A 195 -1.05 2.12 -0.65
N GLY A 196 -0.40 1.48 0.34
CA GLY A 196 -1.12 0.87 1.48
C GLY A 196 -1.90 1.87 2.34
N THR A 197 -1.80 3.16 2.05
CA THR A 197 -2.50 4.26 2.74
C THR A 197 -3.70 4.80 1.96
N ASN A 198 -4.08 4.20 0.82
CA ASN A 198 -5.27 4.61 0.07
C ASN A 198 -6.57 4.63 0.92
N PRO A 199 -6.85 3.64 1.80
CA PRO A 199 -8.02 3.72 2.66
C PRO A 199 -8.03 4.96 3.54
N MET A 200 -6.85 5.38 4.02
CA MET A 200 -6.70 6.57 4.86
C MET A 200 -6.85 7.86 4.04
N ALA A 201 -6.41 7.85 2.77
CA ALA A 201 -6.65 8.95 1.84
C ALA A 201 -8.16 9.11 1.60
N ALA A 202 -8.90 8.02 1.38
CA ALA A 202 -10.36 8.04 1.20
C ALA A 202 -11.09 8.65 2.41
N MET A 203 -10.71 8.28 3.63
CA MET A 203 -11.26 8.89 4.84
C MET A 203 -11.01 10.41 4.89
N ARG A 204 -9.80 10.84 4.51
CA ARG A 204 -9.47 12.27 4.49
C ARG A 204 -10.22 13.05 3.41
N GLU A 205 -10.49 12.43 2.25
CA GLU A 205 -11.35 13.00 1.19
C GLU A 205 -12.75 13.31 1.70
N ASP A 206 -13.28 12.48 2.60
CA ASP A 206 -14.60 12.69 3.22
C ASP A 206 -14.55 13.56 4.50
N GLY A 207 -13.39 14.17 4.80
CA GLY A 207 -13.23 15.14 5.88
C GLY A 207 -12.91 14.55 7.26
N TYR A 208 -12.71 13.23 7.37
CA TYR A 208 -12.37 12.59 8.63
C TYR A 208 -10.93 12.85 9.06
N TRP A 209 -10.72 12.94 10.36
CA TRP A 209 -9.38 13.08 10.90
C TRP A 209 -8.67 11.73 10.92
N VAL A 210 -7.54 11.67 10.25
CA VAL A 210 -6.67 10.49 10.22
C VAL A 210 -5.22 10.92 10.38
N LYS A 211 -4.45 10.23 11.23
CA LYS A 211 -3.01 10.39 11.36
C LYS A 211 -2.31 9.07 11.07
N THR A 212 -1.57 8.99 9.98
CA THR A 212 -0.87 7.78 9.55
C THR A 212 0.63 7.90 9.74
N GLN A 213 1.25 6.80 10.19
CA GLN A 213 2.68 6.55 10.18
C GLN A 213 2.93 5.35 9.27
N ALA A 214 3.52 5.59 8.10
CA ALA A 214 3.92 4.53 7.20
C ALA A 214 5.12 3.75 7.77
N MET A 215 5.24 2.48 7.39
CA MET A 215 6.37 1.61 7.77
C MET A 215 6.65 1.63 9.29
N LYS A 216 5.59 1.54 10.09
CA LYS A 216 5.70 1.65 11.56
C LYS A 216 6.56 0.55 12.18
N GLY A 217 6.60 -0.62 11.58
CA GLY A 217 7.37 -1.75 12.07
C GLY A 217 7.05 -3.05 11.34
N LEU A 218 7.47 -4.14 11.95
CA LEU A 218 7.15 -5.51 11.51
C LEU A 218 6.11 -6.13 12.44
N MET A 219 5.20 -6.91 11.86
CA MET A 219 4.16 -7.65 12.59
C MET A 219 4.01 -9.05 12.00
N ASP A 220 3.79 -10.06 12.82
CA ASP A 220 3.40 -11.38 12.32
C ASP A 220 2.02 -11.28 11.67
N ILE A 221 1.88 -11.80 10.45
CA ILE A 221 0.61 -11.75 9.73
C ILE A 221 -0.53 -12.46 10.49
N ARG A 222 -0.20 -13.47 11.29
CA ARG A 222 -1.15 -14.24 12.12
C ARG A 222 -1.74 -13.42 13.28
N ASP A 223 -1.09 -12.30 13.64
CA ASP A 223 -1.62 -11.36 14.63
C ASP A 223 -2.68 -10.41 14.04
N MET A 224 -2.89 -10.47 12.75
CA MET A 224 -3.88 -9.69 12.00
C MET A 224 -5.09 -10.57 11.66
N ALA A 225 -6.22 -9.97 11.37
CA ALA A 225 -7.42 -10.63 10.89
C ALA A 225 -7.84 -10.06 9.53
N GLU A 226 -8.60 -10.82 8.75
CA GLU A 226 -9.15 -10.30 7.50
C GLU A 226 -10.23 -9.24 7.76
N ILE A 227 -10.15 -8.13 7.06
CA ILE A 227 -11.14 -7.03 7.19
C ILE A 227 -12.57 -7.48 6.87
N ARG A 228 -12.72 -8.56 6.10
CA ARG A 228 -14.03 -9.14 5.79
C ARG A 228 -14.75 -9.73 7.01
N ASP A 229 -14.00 -10.08 8.05
CA ASP A 229 -14.50 -10.73 9.26
C ASP A 229 -15.07 -9.72 10.28
N TYR A 230 -14.87 -8.42 10.06
CA TYR A 230 -15.40 -7.33 10.85
C TYR A 230 -16.71 -6.78 10.23
#